data_198a9243ae7f1a5aa9a76730dc27ce80
#
_entry.id   198a9243ae7f1a5aa9a76730dc27ce80
#
_cell.length_a   1.000
_cell.length_b   1.000
_cell.length_c   1.000
_cell.angle_alpha   90.00
_cell.angle_beta   90.00
_cell.angle_gamma   90.00
#
_symmetry.space_group_name_H-M   'P 1'
#
loop_
_entity.id
_entity.type
_entity.pdbx_description
1 polymer ?
#
loop_
_entity_poly.entity_id
_entity_poly.type
_entity_poly.pdbx_seq_one_letter_code
_entity_poly.pdbx_strand_id
1 'polypeptide(L)'
;MEPIEAATTVERMLLDQAKRTRTPANGSIELLPLCNMNCDMCYVRLSREEMEAKGRLRTADEWLEIGRQMKDAGVLFLLLTGGEPFLYPEFRRLYLELRRMGMIITINTNGTLIDEDLAQFFGKYKPRRVNITLYGTDEESYTNLCHYPGGYEKTLRGIRLLRKYGVDVKVGGSLARANRDDLDKLLDVQEELGIPVRVDTYMMPATRERELPYNMQSRLEPEEAARARIHALKREMGPELFPQYVQQSIYRADHPEPAEARPGHMSCMAGQCSFTINWQGEMRPCVILSEPAVSVFEVGFEAAWKYIVEETDKILLNAKCSTCHMRHLCRTCAASALLETGSYDGVPGYMCRYAEESLRLLREEWEKIQNGQDISDR
;
A
#
# COMPACT_ATOMS: atom_id res chain seq x y z
N MET A 1 -18.92 -1.68 13.75
CA MET A 1 -18.39 -1.08 12.50
C MET A 1 -17.93 -2.22 11.62
N GLU A 2 -18.41 -2.37 10.38
CA GLU A 2 -17.95 -3.45 9.50
C GLU A 2 -16.45 -3.27 9.21
N PRO A 3 -15.65 -4.36 9.27
CA PRO A 3 -14.24 -4.28 8.92
C PRO A 3 -14.09 -3.71 7.52
N ILE A 4 -13.06 -2.87 7.30
CA ILE A 4 -12.73 -2.39 5.95
C ILE A 4 -12.35 -3.61 5.11
N GLU A 5 -13.29 -4.16 4.37
CA GLU A 5 -12.97 -5.25 3.45
C GLU A 5 -12.11 -4.72 2.31
N ALA A 6 -10.87 -5.20 2.23
CA ALA A 6 -9.95 -4.83 1.15
C ALA A 6 -10.47 -5.32 -0.22
N ALA A 7 -11.17 -6.44 -0.24
CA ALA A 7 -11.78 -7.04 -1.41
C ALA A 7 -13.05 -7.80 -1.02
N THR A 8 -14.07 -7.79 -1.89
CA THR A 8 -15.26 -8.61 -1.71
C THR A 8 -14.91 -10.10 -1.85
N THR A 9 -15.81 -11.00 -1.41
CA THR A 9 -15.62 -12.44 -1.57
C THR A 9 -15.39 -12.82 -3.04
N VAL A 10 -16.12 -12.21 -3.97
CA VAL A 10 -15.97 -12.46 -5.41
C VAL A 10 -14.60 -11.98 -5.92
N GLU A 11 -14.16 -10.80 -5.52
CA GLU A 11 -12.83 -10.30 -5.89
C GLU A 11 -11.72 -11.22 -5.39
N ARG A 12 -11.82 -11.71 -4.15
CA ARG A 12 -10.86 -12.68 -3.60
C ARG A 12 -10.83 -13.97 -4.42
N MET A 13 -11.98 -14.53 -4.76
CA MET A 13 -12.05 -15.73 -5.60
C MET A 13 -11.44 -15.52 -6.99
N LEU A 14 -11.68 -14.37 -7.62
CA LEU A 14 -11.10 -14.02 -8.92
C LEU A 14 -9.57 -13.90 -8.82
N LEU A 15 -9.06 -13.22 -7.80
CA LEU A 15 -7.62 -13.05 -7.59
C LEU A 15 -6.92 -14.38 -7.24
N ASP A 16 -7.57 -15.25 -6.45
CA ASP A 16 -7.05 -16.58 -6.14
C ASP A 16 -7.00 -17.47 -7.41
N GLN A 17 -8.00 -17.37 -8.26
CA GLN A 17 -7.97 -18.05 -9.57
C GLN A 17 -6.87 -17.49 -10.47
N ALA A 18 -6.77 -16.17 -10.59
CA ALA A 18 -5.75 -15.51 -11.37
C ALA A 18 -4.32 -15.88 -10.89
N LYS A 19 -4.13 -16.00 -9.57
CA LYS A 19 -2.87 -16.46 -8.98
C LYS A 19 -2.52 -17.89 -9.42
N ARG A 20 -3.50 -18.80 -9.46
CA ARG A 20 -3.28 -20.19 -9.92
C ARG A 20 -2.94 -20.27 -11.40
N THR A 21 -3.57 -19.45 -12.22
CA THR A 21 -3.38 -19.43 -13.69
C THR A 21 -2.28 -18.50 -14.15
N ARG A 22 -1.63 -17.77 -13.24
CA ARG A 22 -0.63 -16.73 -13.56
C ARG A 22 -1.19 -15.63 -14.48
N THR A 23 -2.48 -15.34 -14.38
CA THR A 23 -3.13 -14.26 -15.12
C THR A 23 -2.85 -12.91 -14.43
N PRO A 24 -2.40 -11.86 -15.11
CA PRO A 24 -2.09 -10.55 -14.53
C PRO A 24 -3.36 -9.74 -14.21
N ALA A 25 -4.24 -10.28 -13.34
CA ALA A 25 -5.56 -9.71 -13.09
C ALA A 25 -5.54 -8.37 -12.34
N ASN A 26 -4.47 -8.06 -11.61
CA ASN A 26 -4.35 -6.87 -10.78
C ASN A 26 -3.06 -6.11 -11.09
N GLY A 27 -3.18 -4.87 -11.51
CA GLY A 27 -2.03 -4.04 -11.86
C GLY A 27 -2.04 -2.66 -11.22
N SER A 28 -0.88 -2.01 -11.19
CA SER A 28 -0.77 -0.59 -10.91
C SER A 28 0.09 0.11 -11.96
N ILE A 29 -0.28 1.36 -12.27
CA ILE A 29 0.51 2.25 -13.11
C ILE A 29 0.82 3.50 -12.32
N GLU A 30 2.11 3.81 -12.22
CA GLU A 30 2.59 5.10 -11.74
C GLU A 30 2.72 6.04 -12.94
N LEU A 31 1.79 6.98 -13.08
CA LEU A 31 1.69 7.83 -14.27
C LEU A 31 2.83 8.85 -14.38
N LEU A 32 3.37 9.28 -13.24
CA LEU A 32 4.41 10.30 -13.16
C LEU A 32 5.10 10.25 -11.79
N PRO A 33 6.35 10.72 -11.68
CA PRO A 33 7.03 10.87 -10.40
C PRO A 33 6.82 12.26 -9.77
N LEU A 34 6.17 13.19 -10.48
CA LEU A 34 5.93 14.55 -9.99
C LEU A 34 4.81 14.56 -8.94
N CYS A 35 5.00 15.35 -7.90
CA CYS A 35 4.01 15.55 -6.84
C CYS A 35 4.04 17.00 -6.37
N ASN A 36 2.90 17.52 -5.94
CA ASN A 36 2.80 18.83 -5.30
C ASN A 36 3.27 18.81 -3.83
N MET A 37 3.46 17.63 -3.25
CA MET A 37 4.08 17.42 -1.93
C MET A 37 5.52 16.93 -2.06
N ASN A 38 6.32 17.06 -0.99
CA ASN A 38 7.67 16.52 -0.91
C ASN A 38 7.88 15.74 0.39
N CYS A 39 7.02 14.76 0.64
CA CYS A 39 7.05 13.98 1.87
C CYS A 39 8.39 13.29 2.10
N ASP A 40 8.86 13.29 3.35
CA ASP A 40 10.16 12.71 3.73
C ASP A 40 10.25 11.21 3.44
N MET A 41 9.14 10.48 3.57
CA MET A 41 9.08 9.05 3.29
C MET A 41 8.80 8.70 1.82
N CYS A 42 8.68 9.67 0.92
CA CYS A 42 8.28 9.38 -0.46
C CYS A 42 9.42 8.74 -1.27
N TYR A 43 9.15 7.60 -1.89
CA TYR A 43 10.11 6.85 -2.71
C TYR A 43 9.95 7.09 -4.23
N VAL A 44 8.94 7.84 -4.64
CA VAL A 44 8.61 8.06 -6.07
C VAL A 44 8.92 9.49 -6.52
N ARG A 45 8.73 10.46 -5.63
CA ARG A 45 8.75 11.87 -6.00
C ARG A 45 10.11 12.32 -6.54
N LEU A 46 10.09 12.91 -7.72
CA LEU A 46 11.21 13.63 -8.34
C LEU A 46 10.84 15.10 -8.58
N SER A 47 11.83 15.96 -8.67
CA SER A 47 11.68 17.27 -9.30
C SER A 47 11.48 17.13 -10.82
N ARG A 48 11.09 18.21 -11.47
CA ARG A 48 10.97 18.19 -12.95
C ARG A 48 12.32 17.94 -13.62
N GLU A 49 13.36 18.58 -13.13
CA GLU A 49 14.73 18.44 -13.66
C GLU A 49 15.24 16.99 -13.48
N GLU A 50 15.02 16.39 -12.32
CA GLU A 50 15.40 14.99 -12.04
C GLU A 50 14.63 14.02 -12.94
N MET A 51 13.34 14.26 -13.15
CA MET A 51 12.51 13.46 -14.04
C MET A 51 13.00 13.58 -15.49
N GLU A 52 13.23 14.79 -16.00
CA GLU A 52 13.69 15.04 -17.37
C GLU A 52 15.10 14.45 -17.62
N ALA A 53 15.96 14.42 -16.61
CA ALA A 53 17.25 13.74 -16.69
C ALA A 53 17.13 12.21 -16.78
N LYS A 54 16.05 11.61 -16.27
CA LYS A 54 15.79 10.17 -16.32
C LYS A 54 14.89 9.75 -17.51
N GLY A 55 14.25 10.70 -18.18
CA GLY A 55 13.37 10.42 -19.32
C GLY A 55 12.24 11.43 -19.45
N ARG A 56 11.17 11.03 -20.13
CA ARG A 56 9.96 11.84 -20.33
C ARG A 56 8.73 11.11 -19.81
N LEU A 57 7.68 11.84 -19.52
CA LEU A 57 6.37 11.25 -19.27
C LEU A 57 5.86 10.56 -20.54
N ARG A 58 5.24 9.42 -20.35
CA ARG A 58 4.50 8.73 -21.41
C ARG A 58 3.21 9.48 -21.69
N THR A 59 2.81 9.54 -22.95
CA THR A 59 1.54 10.14 -23.37
C THR A 59 0.36 9.23 -23.02
N ALA A 60 -0.86 9.79 -23.02
CA ALA A 60 -2.04 8.96 -22.84
C ALA A 60 -2.20 7.92 -23.95
N ASP A 61 -1.82 8.23 -25.19
CA ASP A 61 -1.89 7.25 -26.30
C ASP A 61 -0.94 6.08 -26.10
N GLU A 62 0.28 6.33 -25.64
CA GLU A 62 1.23 5.26 -25.26
C GLU A 62 0.63 4.37 -24.15
N TRP A 63 0.09 4.96 -23.09
CA TRP A 63 -0.56 4.20 -22.01
C TRP A 63 -1.80 3.45 -22.49
N LEU A 64 -2.59 4.01 -23.41
CA LEU A 64 -3.78 3.35 -23.95
C LEU A 64 -3.42 2.16 -24.83
N GLU A 65 -2.28 2.21 -25.53
CA GLU A 65 -1.79 1.03 -26.27
C GLU A 65 -1.44 -0.11 -25.32
N ILE A 66 -0.71 0.18 -24.23
CA ILE A 66 -0.46 -0.81 -23.18
C ILE A 66 -1.78 -1.24 -22.50
N GLY A 67 -2.74 -0.32 -22.34
CA GLY A 67 -4.07 -0.61 -21.81
C GLY A 67 -4.84 -1.66 -22.62
N ARG A 68 -4.75 -1.62 -23.97
CA ARG A 68 -5.36 -2.66 -24.82
C ARG A 68 -4.69 -4.01 -24.60
N GLN A 69 -3.37 -4.06 -24.57
CA GLN A 69 -2.61 -5.28 -24.30
C GLN A 69 -2.92 -5.84 -22.89
N MET A 70 -3.02 -4.98 -21.88
CA MET A 70 -3.44 -5.36 -20.53
C MET A 70 -4.84 -6.00 -20.53
N LYS A 71 -5.81 -5.38 -21.23
CA LYS A 71 -7.16 -5.93 -21.38
C LYS A 71 -7.12 -7.32 -21.99
N ASP A 72 -6.39 -7.50 -23.08
CA ASP A 72 -6.30 -8.77 -23.81
C ASP A 72 -5.60 -9.86 -22.97
N ALA A 73 -4.67 -9.47 -22.08
CA ALA A 73 -4.02 -10.35 -21.12
C ALA A 73 -4.87 -10.67 -19.86
N GLY A 74 -6.04 -10.05 -19.72
CA GLY A 74 -6.97 -10.32 -18.60
C GLY A 74 -6.84 -9.43 -17.38
N VAL A 75 -6.18 -8.26 -17.50
CA VAL A 75 -6.14 -7.27 -16.42
C VAL A 75 -7.55 -6.73 -16.17
N LEU A 76 -8.02 -6.92 -14.95
CA LEU A 76 -9.35 -6.48 -14.52
C LEU A 76 -9.27 -5.31 -13.52
N PHE A 77 -8.40 -5.41 -12.52
CA PHE A 77 -8.23 -4.38 -11.48
C PHE A 77 -7.00 -3.54 -11.80
N LEU A 78 -7.18 -2.23 -11.86
CA LEU A 78 -6.09 -1.31 -12.14
C LEU A 78 -6.04 -0.18 -11.14
N LEU A 79 -4.88 0.00 -10.51
CA LEU A 79 -4.58 1.14 -9.66
C LEU A 79 -3.85 2.22 -10.47
N LEU A 80 -4.39 3.42 -10.52
CA LEU A 80 -3.69 4.60 -11.02
C LEU A 80 -3.09 5.37 -9.86
N THR A 81 -1.79 5.62 -9.93
CA THR A 81 -0.98 6.26 -8.90
C THR A 81 0.20 7.01 -9.50
N GLY A 82 1.21 7.31 -8.73
CA GLY A 82 2.44 7.98 -9.13
C GLY A 82 2.98 8.80 -7.97
N GLY A 83 3.52 9.99 -8.26
CA GLY A 83 3.65 11.06 -7.27
C GLY A 83 2.26 11.54 -6.88
N GLU A 84 1.69 12.45 -7.68
CA GLU A 84 0.27 12.80 -7.58
C GLU A 84 -0.40 12.61 -8.96
N PRO A 85 -1.27 11.60 -9.13
CA PRO A 85 -1.81 11.25 -10.44
C PRO A 85 -2.62 12.37 -11.09
N PHE A 86 -3.23 13.26 -10.31
CA PHE A 86 -4.00 14.39 -10.86
C PHE A 86 -3.14 15.51 -11.47
N LEU A 87 -1.82 15.43 -11.31
CA LEU A 87 -0.88 16.27 -12.07
C LEU A 87 -0.59 15.73 -13.48
N TYR A 88 -1.03 14.50 -13.80
CA TYR A 88 -0.85 13.97 -15.14
C TYR A 88 -1.78 14.71 -16.13
N PRO A 89 -1.25 15.36 -17.19
CA PRO A 89 -2.01 16.31 -17.99
C PRO A 89 -3.27 15.72 -18.63
N GLU A 90 -3.22 14.48 -19.07
CA GLU A 90 -4.32 13.79 -19.76
C GLU A 90 -5.07 12.79 -18.86
N PHE A 91 -5.01 12.97 -17.51
CA PHE A 91 -5.56 12.01 -16.55
C PHE A 91 -7.00 11.62 -16.86
N ARG A 92 -7.89 12.59 -17.09
CA ARG A 92 -9.32 12.33 -17.32
C ARG A 92 -9.57 11.51 -18.58
N ARG A 93 -8.84 11.81 -19.66
CA ARG A 93 -8.92 11.05 -20.91
C ARG A 93 -8.46 9.62 -20.71
N LEU A 94 -7.28 9.44 -20.13
CA LEU A 94 -6.70 8.12 -19.84
C LEU A 94 -7.63 7.29 -18.95
N TYR A 95 -8.11 7.87 -17.86
CA TYR A 95 -9.06 7.23 -16.93
C TYR A 95 -10.32 6.73 -17.66
N LEU A 96 -10.96 7.59 -18.47
CA LEU A 96 -12.19 7.23 -19.17
C LEU A 96 -11.99 6.11 -20.17
N GLU A 97 -10.90 6.15 -20.94
CA GLU A 97 -10.62 5.11 -21.95
C GLU A 97 -10.26 3.77 -21.30
N LEU A 98 -9.44 3.75 -20.28
CA LEU A 98 -9.15 2.51 -19.52
C LEU A 98 -10.43 1.92 -18.90
N ARG A 99 -11.30 2.76 -18.36
CA ARG A 99 -12.60 2.34 -17.86
C ARG A 99 -13.50 1.78 -18.98
N ARG A 100 -13.50 2.38 -20.17
CA ARG A 100 -14.23 1.86 -21.33
C ARG A 100 -13.72 0.51 -21.82
N MET A 101 -12.45 0.22 -21.60
CA MET A 101 -11.86 -1.10 -21.87
C MET A 101 -12.34 -2.19 -20.86
N GLY A 102 -13.11 -1.81 -19.82
CA GLY A 102 -13.65 -2.74 -18.83
C GLY A 102 -12.83 -2.84 -17.54
N MET A 103 -11.79 -2.03 -17.37
CA MET A 103 -10.98 -2.05 -16.15
C MET A 103 -11.71 -1.42 -14.97
N ILE A 104 -11.61 -2.06 -13.82
CA ILE A 104 -12.11 -1.60 -12.52
C ILE A 104 -11.01 -0.76 -11.87
N ILE A 105 -11.17 0.56 -11.92
CA ILE A 105 -10.09 1.49 -11.57
C ILE A 105 -10.19 1.94 -10.13
N THR A 106 -9.08 1.84 -9.39
CA THR A 106 -8.83 2.48 -8.11
C THR A 106 -7.81 3.60 -8.29
N ILE A 107 -7.85 4.64 -7.48
CA ILE A 107 -6.94 5.79 -7.57
C ILE A 107 -6.30 5.99 -6.21
N ASN A 108 -4.97 6.13 -6.15
CA ASN A 108 -4.24 6.62 -4.97
C ASN A 108 -3.85 8.07 -5.19
N THR A 109 -4.22 8.95 -4.26
CA THR A 109 -3.93 10.39 -4.31
C THR A 109 -3.68 10.94 -2.91
N ASN A 110 -3.00 12.08 -2.82
CA ASN A 110 -2.92 12.85 -1.58
C ASN A 110 -4.19 13.69 -1.30
N GLY A 111 -5.11 13.75 -2.25
CA GLY A 111 -6.42 14.40 -2.12
C GLY A 111 -6.44 15.92 -2.24
N THR A 112 -5.29 16.59 -2.21
CA THR A 112 -5.22 18.07 -2.13
C THR A 112 -5.66 18.79 -3.41
N LEU A 113 -5.61 18.11 -4.55
CA LEU A 113 -5.99 18.64 -5.86
C LEU A 113 -7.45 18.36 -6.23
N ILE A 114 -8.21 17.72 -5.35
CA ILE A 114 -9.63 17.45 -5.58
C ILE A 114 -10.43 18.71 -5.33
N ASP A 115 -10.93 19.29 -6.40
CA ASP A 115 -11.87 20.38 -6.42
C ASP A 115 -13.31 19.90 -6.75
N GLU A 116 -14.25 20.82 -6.83
CA GLU A 116 -15.65 20.54 -7.13
C GLU A 116 -15.83 19.90 -8.51
N ASP A 117 -15.09 20.37 -9.52
CA ASP A 117 -15.17 19.87 -10.90
C ASP A 117 -14.63 18.43 -11.01
N LEU A 118 -13.50 18.12 -10.37
CA LEU A 118 -12.96 16.76 -10.33
C LEU A 118 -13.86 15.81 -9.51
N ALA A 119 -14.42 16.28 -8.41
CA ALA A 119 -15.35 15.49 -7.60
C ALA A 119 -16.66 15.19 -8.35
N GLN A 120 -17.22 16.17 -9.09
CA GLN A 120 -18.36 15.96 -10.00
C GLN A 120 -18.05 14.96 -11.11
N PHE A 121 -16.86 15.08 -11.70
CA PHE A 121 -16.40 14.13 -12.72
C PHE A 121 -16.40 12.69 -12.18
N PHE A 122 -15.87 12.46 -10.99
CA PHE A 122 -15.90 11.12 -10.37
C PHE A 122 -17.28 10.71 -9.87
N GLY A 123 -18.14 11.65 -9.51
CA GLY A 123 -19.55 11.38 -9.22
C GLY A 123 -20.28 10.79 -10.42
N LYS A 124 -19.97 11.28 -11.63
CA LYS A 124 -20.53 10.79 -12.91
C LYS A 124 -19.84 9.50 -13.40
N TYR A 125 -18.52 9.44 -13.31
CA TYR A 125 -17.70 8.33 -13.79
C TYR A 125 -16.99 7.65 -12.62
N LYS A 126 -17.75 6.99 -11.76
CA LYS A 126 -17.26 6.47 -10.48
C LYS A 126 -16.09 5.51 -10.66
N PRO A 127 -14.95 5.75 -10.00
CA PRO A 127 -13.95 4.71 -9.79
C PRO A 127 -14.51 3.65 -8.84
N ARG A 128 -13.86 2.51 -8.75
CA ARG A 128 -14.14 1.53 -7.70
C ARG A 128 -13.95 2.18 -6.32
N ARG A 129 -12.85 2.92 -6.16
CA ARG A 129 -12.50 3.61 -4.92
C ARG A 129 -11.43 4.67 -5.16
N VAL A 130 -11.44 5.71 -4.36
CA VAL A 130 -10.32 6.65 -4.23
C VAL A 130 -9.68 6.44 -2.87
N ASN A 131 -8.42 6.04 -2.85
CA ASN A 131 -7.63 5.93 -1.62
C ASN A 131 -6.91 7.24 -1.39
N ILE A 132 -7.11 7.85 -0.23
CA ILE A 132 -6.47 9.11 0.17
C ILE A 132 -5.59 8.83 1.38
N THR A 133 -4.34 9.29 1.34
CA THR A 133 -3.44 9.21 2.50
C THR A 133 -3.54 10.47 3.33
N LEU A 134 -3.82 10.31 4.61
CA LEU A 134 -3.79 11.36 5.62
C LEU A 134 -2.46 11.27 6.37
N TYR A 135 -1.64 12.32 6.27
CA TYR A 135 -0.27 12.32 6.77
C TYR A 135 -0.14 12.89 8.19
N GLY A 136 -1.19 13.46 8.72
CA GLY A 136 -1.28 14.06 10.04
C GLY A 136 -2.68 14.61 10.28
N THR A 137 -2.89 15.25 11.42
CA THR A 137 -4.20 15.76 11.87
C THR A 137 -4.23 17.29 11.98
N ASP A 138 -3.17 17.94 11.52
CA ASP A 138 -3.05 19.39 11.54
C ASP A 138 -2.08 19.90 10.47
N GLU A 139 -1.99 21.21 10.33
CA GLU A 139 -1.12 21.88 9.36
C GLU A 139 0.37 21.78 9.74
N GLU A 140 0.68 21.61 11.02
CA GLU A 140 2.06 21.44 11.47
C GLU A 140 2.63 20.11 10.98
N SER A 141 1.89 19.01 11.15
CA SER A 141 2.27 17.69 10.63
C SER A 141 2.45 17.71 9.12
N TYR A 142 1.54 18.36 8.37
CA TYR A 142 1.66 18.47 6.91
C TYR A 142 2.84 19.34 6.47
N THR A 143 3.14 20.40 7.20
CA THR A 143 4.30 21.26 6.91
C THR A 143 5.61 20.52 7.16
N ASN A 144 5.69 19.82 8.30
CA ASN A 144 6.93 19.16 8.73
C ASN A 144 7.21 17.87 7.96
N LEU A 145 6.17 17.04 7.70
CA LEU A 145 6.32 15.73 7.06
C LEU A 145 6.21 15.78 5.54
N CYS A 146 5.27 16.58 5.02
CA CYS A 146 4.98 16.64 3.59
C CYS A 146 5.55 17.88 2.90
N HIS A 147 6.11 18.81 3.66
CA HIS A 147 6.59 20.12 3.19
C HIS A 147 5.54 20.85 2.33
N TYR A 148 4.28 20.78 2.78
CA TYR A 148 3.14 21.32 2.05
C TYR A 148 2.15 22.05 2.99
N PRO A 149 2.41 23.33 3.31
CA PRO A 149 1.50 24.15 4.13
C PRO A 149 0.10 24.24 3.49
N GLY A 150 -0.93 24.19 4.32
CA GLY A 150 -2.33 24.17 3.87
C GLY A 150 -2.78 22.81 3.32
N GLY A 151 -1.98 21.77 3.51
CA GLY A 151 -2.23 20.43 2.98
C GLY A 151 -3.35 19.69 3.70
N TYR A 152 -3.43 19.83 5.02
CA TYR A 152 -4.43 19.14 5.84
C TYR A 152 -5.85 19.55 5.42
N GLU A 153 -6.15 20.85 5.45
CA GLU A 153 -7.47 21.34 5.07
C GLU A 153 -7.84 21.01 3.62
N LYS A 154 -6.87 21.06 2.69
CA LYS A 154 -7.11 20.68 1.29
C LYS A 154 -7.45 19.21 1.17
N THR A 155 -6.76 18.31 1.91
CA THR A 155 -7.04 16.88 1.91
C THR A 155 -8.43 16.59 2.46
N LEU A 156 -8.79 17.17 3.62
CA LEU A 156 -10.12 17.03 4.20
C LEU A 156 -11.23 17.55 3.26
N ARG A 157 -11.01 18.69 2.63
CA ARG A 157 -11.93 19.22 1.62
C ARG A 157 -12.12 18.23 0.47
N GLY A 158 -11.03 17.67 -0.05
CA GLY A 158 -11.08 16.67 -1.13
C GLY A 158 -11.89 15.44 -0.74
N ILE A 159 -11.70 14.93 0.47
CA ILE A 159 -12.47 13.79 1.02
C ILE A 159 -13.96 14.13 1.09
N ARG A 160 -14.32 15.30 1.69
CA ARG A 160 -15.70 15.76 1.82
C ARG A 160 -16.38 15.94 0.46
N LEU A 161 -15.66 16.50 -0.53
CA LEU A 161 -16.17 16.67 -1.89
C LEU A 161 -16.46 15.33 -2.57
N LEU A 162 -15.55 14.38 -2.56
CA LEU A 162 -15.77 13.05 -3.14
C LEU A 162 -17.00 12.37 -2.52
N ARG A 163 -17.13 12.41 -1.20
CA ARG A 163 -18.29 11.86 -0.50
C ARG A 163 -19.61 12.55 -0.88
N LYS A 164 -19.59 13.88 -0.99
CA LYS A 164 -20.76 14.68 -1.47
C LYS A 164 -21.28 14.15 -2.80
N TYR A 165 -20.38 13.70 -3.70
CA TYR A 165 -20.75 13.15 -5.01
C TYR A 165 -20.88 11.61 -5.01
N GLY A 166 -20.93 10.98 -3.84
CA GLY A 166 -21.17 9.55 -3.69
C GLY A 166 -20.06 8.65 -4.25
N VAL A 167 -18.82 9.15 -4.21
CA VAL A 167 -17.61 8.35 -4.54
C VAL A 167 -17.19 7.57 -3.31
N ASP A 168 -16.83 6.29 -3.50
CA ASP A 168 -16.26 5.47 -2.43
C ASP A 168 -14.84 5.96 -2.11
N VAL A 169 -14.62 6.37 -0.87
CA VAL A 169 -13.34 6.89 -0.37
C VAL A 169 -12.83 6.01 0.76
N LYS A 170 -11.57 5.61 0.66
CA LYS A 170 -10.83 5.00 1.76
C LYS A 170 -9.76 5.97 2.23
N VAL A 171 -9.71 6.23 3.52
CA VAL A 171 -8.64 7.02 4.13
C VAL A 171 -7.64 6.10 4.81
N GLY A 172 -6.36 6.30 4.51
CA GLY A 172 -5.26 5.64 5.18
C GLY A 172 -4.35 6.65 5.86
N GLY A 173 -3.94 6.41 7.09
CA GLY A 173 -2.89 7.14 7.79
C GLY A 173 -1.57 6.38 7.69
N SER A 174 -0.46 7.11 7.62
CA SER A 174 0.88 6.53 7.71
C SER A 174 1.61 7.15 8.88
N LEU A 175 1.99 6.33 9.85
CA LEU A 175 2.73 6.80 11.02
C LEU A 175 4.23 6.78 10.73
N ALA A 176 4.86 7.92 10.95
CA ALA A 176 6.29 8.16 10.79
C ALA A 176 6.86 8.81 12.06
N ARG A 177 8.17 8.99 12.14
CA ARG A 177 8.80 9.67 13.28
C ARG A 177 8.28 11.08 13.50
N ALA A 178 7.96 11.81 12.42
CA ALA A 178 7.51 13.19 12.47
C ALA A 178 6.08 13.36 13.01
N ASN A 179 5.23 12.34 12.89
CA ASN A 179 3.84 12.35 13.34
C ASN A 179 3.50 11.20 14.30
N ARG A 180 4.53 10.67 15.01
CA ARG A 180 4.37 9.50 15.90
C ARG A 180 3.31 9.70 16.98
N ASP A 181 3.15 10.93 17.45
CA ASP A 181 2.24 11.31 18.53
C ASP A 181 0.80 11.57 18.01
N ASP A 182 0.57 11.50 16.70
CA ASP A 182 -0.73 11.75 16.09
C ASP A 182 -1.61 10.50 15.96
N LEU A 183 -1.18 9.34 16.46
CA LEU A 183 -1.89 8.08 16.25
C LEU A 183 -3.36 8.15 16.68
N ASP A 184 -3.62 8.59 17.92
CA ASP A 184 -4.98 8.69 18.45
C ASP A 184 -5.82 9.70 17.68
N LYS A 185 -5.26 10.86 17.36
CA LYS A 185 -5.93 11.87 16.56
C LYS A 185 -6.26 11.34 15.15
N LEU A 186 -5.34 10.58 14.51
CA LEU A 186 -5.59 9.94 13.21
C LEU A 186 -6.73 8.92 13.29
N LEU A 187 -6.82 8.17 14.38
CA LEU A 187 -7.93 7.24 14.63
C LEU A 187 -9.24 7.98 14.90
N ASP A 188 -9.20 9.12 15.60
CA ASP A 188 -10.38 9.95 15.90
C ASP A 188 -10.96 10.63 14.65
N VAL A 189 -10.14 10.94 13.63
CA VAL A 189 -10.61 11.49 12.33
C VAL A 189 -11.68 10.62 11.70
N GLN A 190 -11.70 9.31 11.95
CA GLN A 190 -12.75 8.45 11.44
C GLN A 190 -14.15 8.85 11.94
N GLU A 191 -14.27 9.33 13.17
CA GLU A 191 -15.55 9.79 13.73
C GLU A 191 -15.99 11.09 13.06
N GLU A 192 -15.07 12.03 12.88
CA GLU A 192 -15.32 13.29 12.18
C GLU A 192 -15.77 13.06 10.73
N LEU A 193 -15.05 12.21 10.01
CA LEU A 193 -15.32 11.95 8.60
C LEU A 193 -16.49 10.98 8.39
N GLY A 194 -16.87 10.18 9.39
CA GLY A 194 -17.84 9.08 9.28
C GLY A 194 -17.41 8.01 8.26
N ILE A 195 -16.09 7.80 8.12
CA ILE A 195 -15.49 6.77 7.28
C ILE A 195 -14.34 6.10 8.04
N PRO A 196 -14.13 4.78 7.83
CA PRO A 196 -13.02 4.12 8.51
C PRO A 196 -11.67 4.69 8.08
N VAL A 197 -10.80 4.97 9.05
CA VAL A 197 -9.39 5.35 8.83
C VAL A 197 -8.52 4.20 9.29
N ARG A 198 -7.69 3.67 8.39
CA ARG A 198 -6.68 2.68 8.73
C ARG A 198 -5.34 3.33 8.88
N VAL A 199 -4.68 3.13 10.01
CA VAL A 199 -3.33 3.64 10.23
C VAL A 199 -2.30 2.53 10.07
N ASP A 200 -1.39 2.70 9.10
CA ASP A 200 -0.21 1.85 8.95
C ASP A 200 0.91 2.39 9.83
N THR A 201 1.31 1.60 10.81
CA THR A 201 2.25 2.02 11.87
C THR A 201 3.71 1.66 11.59
N TYR A 202 3.97 0.94 10.51
CA TYR A 202 5.32 0.65 10.05
C TYR A 202 5.45 0.98 8.56
N MET A 203 6.65 1.38 8.13
CA MET A 203 6.96 1.59 6.73
C MET A 203 7.79 0.44 6.19
N MET A 204 7.41 -0.05 5.01
CA MET A 204 8.26 -0.96 4.25
C MET A 204 9.48 -0.19 3.74
N PRO A 205 10.68 -0.78 3.80
CA PRO A 205 11.83 -0.18 3.14
C PRO A 205 11.57 -0.10 1.64
N ALA A 206 11.83 1.04 1.05
CA ALA A 206 11.75 1.24 -0.39
C ALA A 206 12.77 2.29 -0.83
N THR A 207 13.59 1.94 -1.79
CA THR A 207 14.50 2.85 -2.48
C THR A 207 14.26 2.67 -3.97
N ARG A 208 13.81 3.72 -4.64
CA ARG A 208 13.48 3.66 -6.06
C ARG A 208 13.99 4.90 -6.78
N GLU A 209 13.12 5.88 -6.95
CA GLU A 209 13.49 7.12 -7.62
C GLU A 209 14.43 7.97 -6.76
N ARG A 210 14.26 7.91 -5.45
CA ARG A 210 15.12 8.62 -4.49
C ARG A 210 16.23 7.70 -4.01
N GLU A 211 17.47 8.16 -4.10
CA GLU A 211 18.68 7.41 -3.72
C GLU A 211 18.84 7.31 -2.19
N LEU A 212 18.38 8.33 -1.46
CA LEU A 212 18.45 8.31 0.00
C LEU A 212 17.47 7.27 0.57
N PRO A 213 17.90 6.43 1.50
CA PRO A 213 17.02 5.51 2.20
C PRO A 213 16.11 6.27 3.17
N TYR A 214 15.23 7.10 2.62
CA TYR A 214 14.32 8.00 3.34
C TYR A 214 13.50 7.27 4.41
N ASN A 215 13.13 6.04 4.15
CA ASN A 215 12.40 5.19 5.09
C ASN A 215 13.21 4.88 6.35
N MET A 216 14.54 4.86 6.27
CA MET A 216 15.42 4.71 7.43
C MET A 216 15.38 5.96 8.34
N GLN A 217 15.06 7.13 7.77
CA GLN A 217 14.93 8.38 8.52
C GLN A 217 13.51 8.58 9.08
N SER A 218 12.48 8.13 8.35
CA SER A 218 11.07 8.37 8.69
C SER A 218 10.43 7.19 9.42
N ARG A 219 10.96 5.99 9.29
CA ARG A 219 10.42 4.77 9.89
C ARG A 219 10.60 4.78 11.42
N LEU A 220 9.55 4.44 12.16
CA LEU A 220 9.62 4.21 13.60
C LEU A 220 10.59 3.07 13.93
N GLU A 221 11.11 3.04 15.16
CA GLU A 221 11.79 1.84 15.63
C GLU A 221 10.81 0.65 15.68
N PRO A 222 11.28 -0.59 15.45
CA PRO A 222 10.37 -1.73 15.32
C PRO A 222 9.49 -1.96 16.55
N GLU A 223 10.01 -1.76 17.75
CA GLU A 223 9.27 -1.89 19.00
C GLU A 223 8.21 -0.78 19.15
N GLU A 224 8.53 0.43 18.71
CA GLU A 224 7.60 1.57 18.72
C GLU A 224 6.47 1.33 17.69
N ALA A 225 6.82 0.87 16.50
CA ALA A 225 5.84 0.51 15.46
C ALA A 225 4.91 -0.63 15.91
N ALA A 226 5.44 -1.62 16.64
CA ALA A 226 4.66 -2.71 17.20
C ALA A 226 3.68 -2.21 18.28
N ARG A 227 4.13 -1.36 19.22
CA ARG A 227 3.26 -0.75 20.23
C ARG A 227 2.14 0.05 19.58
N ALA A 228 2.49 0.93 18.65
CA ALA A 228 1.50 1.71 17.89
C ALA A 228 0.48 0.81 17.17
N ARG A 229 0.92 -0.32 16.60
CA ARG A 229 0.01 -1.26 15.92
C ARG A 229 -0.94 -1.95 16.88
N ILE A 230 -0.46 -2.44 18.02
CA ILE A 230 -1.32 -3.09 19.02
C ILE A 230 -2.34 -2.09 19.57
N HIS A 231 -1.92 -0.86 19.85
CA HIS A 231 -2.84 0.21 20.27
C HIS A 231 -3.90 0.51 19.20
N ALA A 232 -3.50 0.69 17.94
CA ALA A 232 -4.44 0.91 16.85
C ALA A 232 -5.42 -0.27 16.68
N LEU A 233 -4.96 -1.52 16.75
CA LEU A 233 -5.81 -2.71 16.68
C LEU A 233 -6.85 -2.75 17.80
N LYS A 234 -6.43 -2.39 19.02
CA LYS A 234 -7.33 -2.35 20.18
C LYS A 234 -8.48 -1.37 19.94
N ARG A 235 -8.19 -0.17 19.43
CA ARG A 235 -9.20 0.82 19.08
C ARG A 235 -10.05 0.43 17.86
N GLU A 236 -9.43 -0.10 16.81
CA GLU A 236 -10.09 -0.52 15.57
C GLU A 236 -11.09 -1.68 15.82
N MET A 237 -10.71 -2.65 16.66
CA MET A 237 -11.49 -3.85 16.93
C MET A 237 -12.49 -3.71 18.08
N GLY A 238 -12.20 -2.83 19.02
CA GLY A 238 -13.01 -2.63 20.21
C GLY A 238 -12.98 -3.80 21.21
N PRO A 239 -13.73 -3.67 22.30
CA PRO A 239 -13.66 -4.60 23.44
C PRO A 239 -14.19 -6.02 23.14
N GLU A 240 -14.98 -6.20 22.06
CA GLU A 240 -15.54 -7.51 21.71
C GLU A 240 -14.61 -8.35 20.81
N LEU A 241 -13.96 -7.73 19.83
CA LEU A 241 -13.16 -8.45 18.83
C LEU A 241 -11.67 -8.49 19.20
N PHE A 242 -11.16 -7.50 19.90
CA PHE A 242 -9.74 -7.45 20.25
C PHE A 242 -9.29 -8.64 21.10
N PRO A 243 -10.04 -9.09 22.14
CA PRO A 243 -9.68 -10.28 22.90
C PRO A 243 -9.58 -11.55 22.05
N GLN A 244 -10.48 -11.71 21.09
CA GLN A 244 -10.47 -12.86 20.18
C GLN A 244 -9.23 -12.83 19.27
N TYR A 245 -8.87 -11.64 18.76
CA TYR A 245 -7.65 -11.46 17.98
C TYR A 245 -6.40 -11.79 18.80
N VAL A 246 -6.32 -11.31 20.05
CA VAL A 246 -5.21 -11.58 20.97
C VAL A 246 -5.05 -13.09 21.20
N GLN A 247 -6.15 -13.76 21.60
CA GLN A 247 -6.15 -15.21 21.85
C GLN A 247 -5.73 -16.01 20.61
N GLN A 248 -6.29 -15.67 19.44
CA GLN A 248 -5.97 -16.36 18.19
C GLN A 248 -4.50 -16.14 17.78
N SER A 249 -3.97 -14.93 17.99
CA SER A 249 -2.58 -14.63 17.65
C SER A 249 -1.60 -15.39 18.52
N ILE A 250 -1.86 -15.47 19.83
CA ILE A 250 -1.05 -16.27 20.76
C ILE A 250 -1.14 -17.75 20.41
N TYR A 251 -2.36 -18.25 20.16
CA TYR A 251 -2.56 -19.65 19.78
C TYR A 251 -1.77 -20.02 18.53
N ARG A 252 -1.76 -19.18 17.49
CA ARG A 252 -0.96 -19.41 16.28
C ARG A 252 0.54 -19.38 16.53
N ALA A 253 1.01 -18.55 17.45
CA ALA A 253 2.41 -18.52 17.82
C ALA A 253 2.85 -19.81 18.58
N ASP A 254 1.98 -20.31 19.43
CA ASP A 254 2.24 -21.51 20.22
C ASP A 254 2.02 -22.82 19.41
N HIS A 255 1.23 -22.74 18.32
CA HIS A 255 0.92 -23.85 17.41
C HIS A 255 1.21 -23.45 15.97
N PRO A 256 2.47 -23.30 15.57
CA PRO A 256 2.83 -22.86 14.22
C PRO A 256 2.31 -23.84 13.16
N GLU A 257 1.71 -23.28 12.12
CA GLU A 257 1.23 -24.07 10.99
C GLU A 257 2.41 -24.75 10.26
N PRO A 258 2.19 -25.92 9.65
CA PRO A 258 3.19 -26.56 8.81
C PRO A 258 3.66 -25.62 7.69
N ALA A 259 4.89 -25.82 7.23
CA ALA A 259 5.42 -25.06 6.10
C ALA A 259 4.48 -25.14 4.89
N GLU A 260 4.37 -24.02 4.14
CA GLU A 260 3.57 -23.97 2.92
C GLU A 260 3.99 -25.02 1.89
N ALA A 261 3.09 -25.32 0.94
CA ALA A 261 3.35 -26.27 -0.15
C ALA A 261 4.59 -25.94 -1.00
N ARG A 262 5.00 -24.66 -1.02
CA ARG A 262 6.22 -24.17 -1.70
C ARG A 262 7.07 -23.34 -0.72
N PRO A 263 7.79 -24.00 0.20
CA PRO A 263 8.60 -23.29 1.20
C PRO A 263 9.61 -22.34 0.54
N GLY A 264 9.73 -21.12 1.09
CA GLY A 264 10.67 -20.12 0.59
C GLY A 264 10.17 -19.31 -0.62
N HIS A 265 9.15 -19.73 -1.35
CA HIS A 265 8.58 -18.91 -2.43
C HIS A 265 7.73 -17.77 -1.88
N MET A 266 7.61 -16.70 -2.67
CA MET A 266 6.75 -15.58 -2.31
C MET A 266 5.27 -16.02 -2.28
N SER A 267 4.58 -15.76 -1.18
CA SER A 267 3.16 -16.10 -1.00
C SER A 267 2.20 -14.98 -1.42
N CYS A 268 2.71 -13.77 -1.65
CA CYS A 268 1.90 -12.62 -2.05
C CYS A 268 1.48 -12.70 -3.54
N MET A 269 0.80 -11.67 -4.03
CA MET A 269 0.33 -11.61 -5.43
C MET A 269 1.41 -11.15 -6.42
N ALA A 270 2.51 -10.57 -5.94
CA ALA A 270 3.58 -9.99 -6.75
C ALA A 270 4.18 -11.03 -7.72
N GLY A 271 4.17 -10.76 -9.02
CA GLY A 271 4.61 -11.68 -10.06
C GLY A 271 3.77 -12.97 -10.18
N GLN A 272 2.69 -13.12 -9.42
CA GLN A 272 1.78 -14.27 -9.53
C GLN A 272 0.47 -13.92 -10.24
N CYS A 273 -0.13 -12.78 -9.89
CA CYS A 273 -1.30 -12.20 -10.56
C CYS A 273 -1.32 -10.67 -10.45
N SER A 274 -0.29 -10.07 -9.88
CA SER A 274 -0.16 -8.60 -9.80
C SER A 274 1.21 -8.12 -10.25
N PHE A 275 1.21 -6.88 -10.75
CA PHE A 275 2.38 -6.17 -11.25
C PHE A 275 2.27 -4.67 -10.95
N THR A 276 3.40 -3.97 -11.08
CA THR A 276 3.47 -2.50 -11.11
C THR A 276 4.23 -2.06 -12.35
N ILE A 277 3.73 -1.06 -13.07
CA ILE A 277 4.47 -0.40 -14.14
C ILE A 277 4.78 1.02 -13.67
N ASN A 278 6.06 1.37 -13.65
CA ASN A 278 6.48 2.72 -13.27
C ASN A 278 6.24 3.74 -14.41
N TRP A 279 6.46 5.01 -14.12
CA TRP A 279 6.24 6.11 -15.06
C TRP A 279 7.10 6.04 -16.33
N GLN A 280 8.22 5.29 -16.31
CA GLN A 280 9.09 5.04 -17.46
C GLN A 280 8.59 3.88 -18.34
N GLY A 281 7.65 3.07 -17.82
CA GLY A 281 7.12 1.89 -18.50
C GLY A 281 7.80 0.59 -18.09
N GLU A 282 8.56 0.56 -17.01
CA GLU A 282 9.15 -0.67 -16.50
C GLU A 282 8.14 -1.44 -15.66
N MET A 283 7.80 -2.65 -16.09
CA MET A 283 7.02 -3.60 -15.31
C MET A 283 7.90 -4.26 -14.27
N ARG A 284 7.39 -4.38 -13.05
CA ARG A 284 8.01 -4.97 -11.86
C ARG A 284 7.01 -5.83 -11.11
N PRO A 285 7.43 -6.79 -10.26
CA PRO A 285 6.51 -7.63 -9.48
C PRO A 285 5.62 -6.81 -8.53
N CYS A 286 6.18 -5.78 -7.89
CA CYS A 286 5.46 -4.90 -6.98
C CYS A 286 6.12 -3.52 -6.88
N VAL A 287 5.42 -2.60 -6.19
CA VAL A 287 5.85 -1.21 -6.03
C VAL A 287 7.19 -1.04 -5.29
N ILE A 288 7.56 -2.00 -4.44
CA ILE A 288 8.77 -1.90 -3.61
C ILE A 288 9.98 -2.58 -4.27
N LEU A 289 9.79 -3.70 -4.97
CA LEU A 289 10.86 -4.39 -5.69
C LEU A 289 11.26 -3.61 -6.92
N SER A 290 12.53 -3.20 -6.99
CA SER A 290 13.08 -2.55 -8.18
C SER A 290 13.44 -3.56 -9.28
N GLU A 291 13.76 -4.78 -8.91
CA GLU A 291 14.12 -5.88 -9.81
C GLU A 291 13.30 -7.14 -9.44
N PRO A 292 12.97 -8.01 -10.40
CA PRO A 292 13.22 -7.87 -11.85
C PRO A 292 12.39 -6.74 -12.47
N ALA A 293 12.91 -6.13 -13.53
CA ALA A 293 12.25 -5.05 -14.26
C ALA A 293 12.43 -5.21 -15.77
N VAL A 294 11.41 -4.83 -16.56
CA VAL A 294 11.44 -4.88 -18.01
C VAL A 294 10.49 -3.84 -18.62
N SER A 295 10.90 -3.18 -19.69
CA SER A 295 10.09 -2.14 -20.35
C SER A 295 8.95 -2.75 -21.18
N VAL A 296 7.70 -2.43 -20.81
CA VAL A 296 6.51 -2.85 -21.58
C VAL A 296 6.43 -2.16 -22.95
N PHE A 297 7.11 -1.03 -23.13
CA PHE A 297 7.14 -0.32 -24.41
C PHE A 297 8.15 -0.92 -25.40
N GLU A 298 9.12 -1.70 -24.91
CA GLU A 298 10.12 -2.37 -25.74
C GLU A 298 9.68 -3.77 -26.16
N VAL A 299 9.15 -4.55 -25.19
CA VAL A 299 8.85 -5.97 -25.43
C VAL A 299 7.35 -6.27 -25.54
N GLY A 300 6.48 -5.31 -25.23
CA GLY A 300 5.04 -5.50 -25.13
C GLY A 300 4.63 -6.08 -23.76
N PHE A 301 3.34 -5.93 -23.41
CA PHE A 301 2.84 -6.29 -22.07
C PHE A 301 2.92 -7.80 -21.78
N GLU A 302 2.55 -8.64 -22.75
CA GLU A 302 2.51 -10.09 -22.55
C GLU A 302 3.92 -10.68 -22.31
N ALA A 303 4.90 -10.26 -23.12
CA ALA A 303 6.28 -10.70 -22.95
C ALA A 303 6.89 -10.19 -21.64
N ALA A 304 6.56 -8.94 -21.28
CA ALA A 304 6.98 -8.37 -20.00
C ALA A 304 6.38 -9.15 -18.81
N TRP A 305 5.10 -9.49 -18.86
CA TRP A 305 4.45 -10.27 -17.80
C TRP A 305 5.08 -11.66 -17.66
N LYS A 306 5.31 -12.35 -18.77
CA LYS A 306 5.96 -13.67 -18.77
C LYS A 306 7.34 -13.59 -18.11
N TYR A 307 8.15 -12.61 -18.48
CA TYR A 307 9.46 -12.37 -17.87
C TYR A 307 9.35 -12.15 -16.36
N ILE A 308 8.43 -11.29 -15.90
CA ILE A 308 8.23 -11.02 -14.48
C ILE A 308 7.82 -12.27 -13.70
N VAL A 309 6.94 -13.11 -14.26
CA VAL A 309 6.55 -14.38 -13.63
C VAL A 309 7.75 -15.32 -13.48
N GLU A 310 8.52 -15.52 -14.56
CA GLU A 310 9.67 -16.41 -14.61
C GLU A 310 10.77 -15.96 -13.61
N GLU A 311 11.09 -14.68 -13.56
CA GLU A 311 12.11 -14.16 -12.66
C GLU A 311 11.63 -14.14 -11.19
N THR A 312 10.35 -13.84 -10.95
CA THR A 312 9.78 -13.86 -9.59
C THR A 312 9.74 -15.27 -9.01
N ASP A 313 9.50 -16.29 -9.83
CA ASP A 313 9.50 -17.69 -9.37
C ASP A 313 10.90 -18.20 -8.94
N LYS A 314 11.96 -17.50 -9.34
CA LYS A 314 13.35 -17.79 -8.90
C LYS A 314 13.67 -17.18 -7.52
N ILE A 315 12.85 -16.22 -7.05
CA ILE A 315 13.07 -15.55 -5.77
C ILE A 315 12.70 -16.50 -4.63
N LEU A 316 13.68 -16.81 -3.79
CA LEU A 316 13.50 -17.64 -2.60
C LEU A 316 13.79 -16.80 -1.34
N LEU A 317 12.88 -16.87 -0.40
CA LEU A 317 13.03 -16.29 0.94
C LEU A 317 13.75 -17.28 1.85
N ASN A 318 14.28 -16.78 2.97
CA ASN A 318 14.91 -17.63 3.97
C ASN A 318 13.96 -18.73 4.48
N ALA A 319 14.40 -19.97 4.46
CA ALA A 319 13.60 -21.10 4.91
C ALA A 319 13.15 -20.98 6.38
N LYS A 320 13.92 -20.31 7.24
CA LYS A 320 13.52 -20.02 8.63
C LYS A 320 12.24 -19.17 8.72
N CYS A 321 12.00 -18.30 7.73
CA CYS A 321 10.80 -17.45 7.71
C CYS A 321 9.55 -18.27 7.40
N SER A 322 9.63 -19.35 6.62
CA SER A 322 8.49 -20.20 6.26
C SER A 322 7.97 -21.04 7.43
N THR A 323 8.82 -21.33 8.43
CA THR A 323 8.47 -22.10 9.62
C THR A 323 8.44 -21.26 10.91
N CYS A 324 8.61 -19.94 10.79
CA CYS A 324 8.66 -19.05 11.94
C CYS A 324 7.29 -18.99 12.66
N HIS A 325 7.30 -19.24 13.97
CA HIS A 325 6.09 -19.20 14.79
C HIS A 325 5.43 -17.82 14.85
N MET A 326 6.17 -16.73 14.58
CA MET A 326 5.66 -15.36 14.55
C MET A 326 5.28 -14.91 13.13
N ARG A 327 5.25 -15.82 12.14
CA ARG A 327 5.02 -15.44 10.73
C ARG A 327 3.71 -14.66 10.51
N HIS A 328 2.65 -14.98 11.25
CA HIS A 328 1.35 -14.30 11.16
C HIS A 328 1.36 -12.85 11.68
N LEU A 329 2.34 -12.49 12.54
CA LEU A 329 2.58 -11.13 13.01
C LEU A 329 3.61 -10.38 12.16
N CYS A 330 4.46 -11.14 11.45
CA CYS A 330 5.54 -10.60 10.65
C CYS A 330 5.04 -10.13 9.28
N ARG A 331 5.54 -8.97 8.82
CA ARG A 331 5.24 -8.39 7.50
C ARG A 331 6.41 -8.50 6.54
N THR A 332 7.37 -9.37 6.83
CA THR A 332 8.54 -9.55 5.96
C THR A 332 8.14 -10.05 4.57
N CYS A 333 8.91 -9.62 3.57
CA CYS A 333 8.73 -10.02 2.18
C CYS A 333 10.08 -9.97 1.45
N ALA A 334 10.12 -10.43 0.21
CA ALA A 334 11.32 -10.41 -0.62
C ALA A 334 11.95 -9.01 -0.72
N ALA A 335 11.13 -7.97 -0.85
CA ALA A 335 11.62 -6.60 -0.93
C ALA A 335 12.29 -6.14 0.37
N SER A 336 11.69 -6.43 1.54
CA SER A 336 12.30 -6.12 2.83
C SER A 336 13.61 -6.86 3.02
N ALA A 337 13.64 -8.16 2.68
CA ALA A 337 14.84 -8.96 2.78
C ALA A 337 15.97 -8.37 1.93
N LEU A 338 15.72 -8.13 0.65
CA LEU A 338 16.71 -7.55 -0.26
C LEU A 338 17.21 -6.18 0.22
N LEU A 339 16.32 -5.27 0.57
CA LEU A 339 16.68 -3.88 0.92
C LEU A 339 17.39 -3.76 2.27
N GLU A 340 17.07 -4.64 3.25
CA GLU A 340 17.70 -4.59 4.56
C GLU A 340 18.97 -5.43 4.67
N THR A 341 19.12 -6.47 3.83
CA THR A 341 20.21 -7.45 3.97
C THR A 341 21.07 -7.60 2.71
N GLY A 342 20.65 -7.03 1.59
CA GLY A 342 21.30 -7.22 0.29
C GLY A 342 20.99 -8.55 -0.39
N SER A 343 20.10 -9.40 0.17
CA SER A 343 19.74 -10.69 -0.41
C SER A 343 18.26 -11.02 -0.19
N TYR A 344 17.62 -11.71 -1.13
CA TYR A 344 16.24 -12.17 -1.02
C TYR A 344 16.04 -13.21 0.10
N ASP A 345 17.06 -14.02 0.39
CA ASP A 345 17.07 -15.01 1.46
C ASP A 345 17.62 -14.48 2.79
N GLY A 346 17.90 -13.19 2.87
CA GLY A 346 18.27 -12.53 4.10
C GLY A 346 17.13 -12.48 5.11
N VAL A 347 17.44 -12.35 6.39
CA VAL A 347 16.46 -12.19 7.46
C VAL A 347 16.47 -10.74 7.94
N PRO A 348 15.44 -9.92 7.60
CA PRO A 348 15.42 -8.52 7.99
C PRO A 348 15.17 -8.36 9.48
N GLY A 349 16.18 -7.85 10.19
CA GLY A 349 16.17 -7.71 11.65
C GLY A 349 15.04 -6.82 12.18
N TYR A 350 14.68 -5.79 11.43
CA TYR A 350 13.58 -4.90 11.78
C TYR A 350 12.26 -5.67 11.99
N MET A 351 11.88 -6.51 11.03
CA MET A 351 10.61 -7.23 11.09
C MET A 351 10.62 -8.35 12.13
N CYS A 352 11.79 -8.92 12.44
CA CYS A 352 11.92 -9.87 13.54
C CYS A 352 11.62 -9.19 14.88
N ARG A 353 12.29 -8.07 15.19
CA ARG A 353 12.06 -7.30 16.42
C ARG A 353 10.62 -6.79 16.52
N TYR A 354 10.04 -6.32 15.40
CA TYR A 354 8.64 -5.92 15.34
C TYR A 354 7.69 -7.06 15.73
N ALA A 355 7.91 -8.26 15.19
CA ALA A 355 7.07 -9.42 15.47
C ALA A 355 7.26 -9.94 16.91
N GLU A 356 8.49 -9.95 17.42
CA GLU A 356 8.82 -10.31 18.81
C GLU A 356 8.12 -9.39 19.80
N GLU A 357 8.24 -8.08 19.60
CA GLU A 357 7.57 -7.09 20.46
C GLU A 357 6.04 -7.19 20.34
N SER A 358 5.51 -7.40 19.14
CA SER A 358 4.07 -7.59 18.93
C SER A 358 3.55 -8.79 19.73
N LEU A 359 4.25 -9.92 19.70
CA LEU A 359 3.85 -11.12 20.45
C LEU A 359 3.95 -10.89 21.95
N ARG A 360 5.01 -10.22 22.42
CA ARG A 360 5.19 -9.87 23.83
C ARG A 360 4.02 -9.01 24.32
N LEU A 361 3.68 -7.95 23.58
CA LEU A 361 2.56 -7.07 23.92
C LEU A 361 1.21 -7.78 23.91
N LEU A 362 0.97 -8.66 22.95
CA LEU A 362 -0.27 -9.46 22.89
C LEU A 362 -0.41 -10.38 24.12
N ARG A 363 0.68 -10.97 24.62
CA ARG A 363 0.67 -11.77 25.85
C ARG A 363 0.37 -10.91 27.08
N GLU A 364 0.92 -9.71 27.17
CA GLU A 364 0.60 -8.75 28.25
C GLU A 364 -0.87 -8.32 28.21
N GLU A 365 -1.41 -8.01 27.01
CA GLU A 365 -2.83 -7.69 26.87
C GLU A 365 -3.73 -8.89 27.24
N TRP A 366 -3.31 -10.11 26.93
CA TRP A 366 -4.04 -11.32 27.33
C TRP A 366 -4.11 -11.49 28.86
N GLU A 367 -3.01 -11.26 29.55
CA GLU A 367 -2.97 -11.29 31.03
C GLU A 367 -3.92 -10.25 31.64
N LYS A 368 -3.97 -9.04 31.10
CA LYS A 368 -4.90 -7.98 31.52
C LYS A 368 -6.36 -8.42 31.32
N ILE A 369 -6.67 -8.99 30.15
CA ILE A 369 -8.01 -9.49 29.83
C ILE A 369 -8.44 -10.59 30.82
N GLN A 370 -7.57 -11.57 31.09
CA GLN A 370 -7.85 -12.64 32.02
C GLN A 370 -8.08 -12.15 33.49
N ASN A 371 -7.40 -11.08 33.87
CA ASN A 371 -7.54 -10.47 35.20
C ASN A 371 -8.74 -9.51 35.27
N GLY A 372 -9.59 -9.41 34.23
CA GLY A 372 -10.77 -8.56 34.21
C GLY A 372 -10.45 -7.05 34.27
N GLN A 373 -9.24 -6.67 33.87
CA GLN A 373 -8.88 -5.26 33.74
C GLN A 373 -9.58 -4.65 32.53
N ASP A 374 -10.04 -3.40 32.68
CA ASP A 374 -10.70 -2.68 31.60
C ASP A 374 -9.73 -2.49 30.43
N ILE A 375 -10.10 -3.02 29.27
CA ILE A 375 -9.35 -2.90 28.02
C ILE A 375 -9.81 -1.69 27.18
N SER A 376 -10.73 -0.88 27.70
CA SER A 376 -11.14 0.38 27.10
C SER A 376 -10.12 1.47 27.44
N ASP A 377 -9.01 1.54 26.72
CA ASP A 377 -8.22 2.79 26.66
C ASP A 377 -9.04 3.81 25.86
N ARG A 378 -9.54 4.84 26.57
CA ARG A 378 -10.07 6.07 25.97
C ARG A 378 -8.93 6.96 25.55
#